data_61ba3ee7d43ece58c6e6298cc8e7221c
#
_entry.id   61ba3ee7d43ece58c6e6298cc8e7221c
#
_cell.length_a   1.000
_cell.length_b   1.000
_cell.length_c   1.000
_cell.angle_alpha   90.00
_cell.angle_beta   90.00
_cell.angle_gamma   90.00
#
_symmetry.space_group_name_H-M   'P 1'
#
loop_
_entity.id
_entity.type
_entity.pdbx_description
1 polymer ?
#
loop_
_entity_poly.entity_id
_entity_poly.type
_entity_poly.pdbx_seq_one_letter_code
_entity_poly.pdbx_strand_id
1 'polypeptide(L)'
;MLTECIEGLNIKPDGIYVDGTLGGAGHSKEIVNKLSDKGLLIGIDRDEEALKAARENLENFPNVKYIHDNHDNIKKILENLNIEKVDGILLDLGVSSYQLDERNRGFSYLGENKLDMRMDKSQELTAEMVVNTYSQEKLANIIYEYGEERFSRQIAKNICIEREKNPIQTTKKLVEIIERSIPKSKQNDGHPAKRTFQAIRIEVNDEIKPLYNTVKACIECLKEEGRLCIITFHSLEDRAVKNAYIEAKGKCTCPSDLPYCVCGAKSLGKIINNKPIIATKEEQQENSRSKSAKLRIFEKI
;
A
#
# COMPACT_ATOMS: atom_id res chain seq x y z
N MET A 1 12.16 -5.56 6.69
CA MET A 1 11.23 -4.76 7.56
C MET A 1 10.36 -5.65 8.48
N LEU A 2 10.49 -7.00 8.41
CA LEU A 2 9.67 -7.93 9.18
C LEU A 2 9.86 -7.73 10.70
N THR A 3 11.10 -7.79 11.16
CA THR A 3 11.45 -7.64 12.59
C THR A 3 10.96 -6.32 13.16
N GLU A 4 11.21 -5.23 12.47
CA GLU A 4 10.82 -3.87 12.88
C GLU A 4 9.29 -3.70 12.97
N CYS A 5 8.54 -4.36 12.09
CA CYS A 5 7.08 -4.36 12.14
C CYS A 5 6.56 -5.13 13.36
N ILE A 6 7.12 -6.31 13.62
CA ILE A 6 6.71 -7.15 14.75
C ILE A 6 7.05 -6.49 16.09
N GLU A 7 8.21 -5.85 16.19
CA GLU A 7 8.59 -5.05 17.36
C GLU A 7 7.69 -3.80 17.49
N GLY A 8 7.43 -3.16 16.35
CA GLY A 8 6.56 -1.99 16.27
C GLY A 8 5.13 -2.24 16.73
N LEU A 9 4.56 -3.41 16.42
CA LEU A 9 3.22 -3.80 16.85
C LEU A 9 3.10 -4.03 18.35
N ASN A 10 4.20 -4.30 19.07
CA ASN A 10 4.21 -4.58 20.51
C ASN A 10 3.17 -5.63 20.91
N ILE A 11 3.29 -6.82 20.33
CA ILE A 11 2.25 -7.86 20.35
C ILE A 11 1.98 -8.36 21.77
N LYS A 12 0.70 -8.28 22.19
CA LYS A 12 0.15 -8.87 23.42
C LYS A 12 -0.35 -10.29 23.10
N PRO A 13 0.01 -11.34 23.84
CA PRO A 13 -0.35 -12.73 23.49
C PRO A 13 -1.85 -12.97 23.32
N ASP A 14 -2.69 -12.37 24.15
CA ASP A 14 -4.15 -12.52 24.09
C ASP A 14 -4.84 -11.43 23.26
N GLY A 15 -4.06 -10.63 22.49
CA GLY A 15 -4.55 -9.49 21.73
C GLY A 15 -5.22 -9.88 20.39
N ILE A 16 -5.95 -8.92 19.83
CA ILE A 16 -6.57 -9.02 18.50
C ILE A 16 -5.76 -8.15 17.53
N TYR A 17 -5.28 -8.76 16.45
CA TYR A 17 -4.47 -8.08 15.44
C TYR A 17 -5.09 -8.18 14.07
N VAL A 18 -4.89 -7.15 13.26
CA VAL A 18 -5.31 -7.11 11.86
C VAL A 18 -4.07 -6.97 10.98
N ASP A 19 -3.91 -7.87 10.02
CA ASP A 19 -3.04 -7.68 8.87
C ASP A 19 -3.95 -7.31 7.68
N GLY A 20 -3.96 -6.04 7.31
CA GLY A 20 -4.84 -5.51 6.26
C GLY A 20 -4.31 -5.75 4.84
N THR A 21 -3.14 -6.39 4.72
CA THR A 21 -2.41 -6.65 3.48
C THR A 21 -1.75 -8.04 3.56
N LEU A 22 -2.59 -9.05 3.77
CA LEU A 22 -2.18 -10.40 4.16
C LEU A 22 -1.13 -11.01 3.22
N GLY A 23 -1.29 -10.81 1.89
CA GLY A 23 -0.39 -11.36 0.89
C GLY A 23 -0.12 -12.84 1.08
N GLY A 24 1.16 -13.23 1.05
CA GLY A 24 1.62 -14.59 1.36
C GLY A 24 1.74 -14.89 2.86
N ALA A 25 1.21 -14.04 3.73
CA ALA A 25 1.19 -14.19 5.18
C ALA A 25 2.57 -14.17 5.89
N GLY A 26 3.58 -13.54 5.29
CA GLY A 26 4.91 -13.47 5.91
C GLY A 26 4.91 -12.75 7.25
N HIS A 27 4.35 -11.55 7.33
CA HIS A 27 4.16 -10.80 8.58
C HIS A 27 3.17 -11.49 9.50
N SER A 28 2.06 -11.96 8.98
CA SER A 28 1.01 -12.66 9.69
C SER A 28 1.49 -13.89 10.45
N LYS A 29 2.41 -14.68 9.86
CA LYS A 29 3.03 -15.84 10.51
C LYS A 29 3.80 -15.46 11.76
N GLU A 30 4.56 -14.37 11.72
CA GLU A 30 5.29 -13.88 12.88
C GLU A 30 4.37 -13.27 13.95
N ILE A 31 3.25 -12.65 13.54
CA ILE A 31 2.23 -12.17 14.46
C ILE A 31 1.60 -13.35 15.19
N VAL A 32 1.09 -14.34 14.47
CA VAL A 32 0.37 -15.47 15.07
C VAL A 32 1.26 -16.34 15.94
N ASN A 33 2.55 -16.47 15.63
CA ASN A 33 3.55 -17.15 16.48
C ASN A 33 3.72 -16.52 17.86
N LYS A 34 3.37 -15.22 18.01
CA LYS A 34 3.42 -14.51 19.31
C LYS A 34 2.08 -14.48 20.03
N LEU A 35 1.01 -14.93 19.39
CA LEU A 35 -0.31 -15.02 19.99
C LEU A 35 -0.48 -16.32 20.78
N SER A 36 -1.26 -16.25 21.85
CA SER A 36 -1.76 -17.42 22.56
C SER A 36 -3.02 -17.97 21.88
N ASP A 37 -3.56 -19.07 22.40
CA ASP A 37 -4.84 -19.64 21.93
C ASP A 37 -6.03 -18.70 22.10
N LYS A 38 -5.91 -17.65 22.93
CA LYS A 38 -6.94 -16.60 23.12
C LYS A 38 -6.76 -15.41 22.20
N GLY A 39 -5.57 -15.24 21.63
CA GLY A 39 -5.29 -14.18 20.66
C GLY A 39 -5.95 -14.47 19.33
N LEU A 40 -6.21 -13.44 18.52
CA LEU A 40 -6.85 -13.55 17.22
C LEU A 40 -6.09 -12.74 16.17
N LEU A 41 -5.83 -13.34 15.02
CA LEU A 41 -5.36 -12.66 13.83
C LEU A 41 -6.50 -12.57 12.79
N ILE A 42 -6.71 -11.38 12.25
CA ILE A 42 -7.63 -11.12 11.14
C ILE A 42 -6.79 -10.71 9.94
N GLY A 43 -6.67 -11.59 8.95
CA GLY A 43 -5.98 -11.33 7.70
C GLY A 43 -6.97 -10.87 6.64
N ILE A 44 -6.73 -9.69 6.07
CA ILE A 44 -7.55 -9.10 5.00
C ILE A 44 -6.71 -9.03 3.74
N ASP A 45 -7.25 -9.45 2.61
CA ASP A 45 -6.69 -9.19 1.29
C ASP A 45 -7.80 -9.09 0.26
N ARG A 46 -7.59 -8.23 -0.74
CA ARG A 46 -8.48 -8.11 -1.91
C ARG A 46 -8.14 -9.10 -3.02
N ASP A 47 -6.99 -9.78 -2.92
CA ASP A 47 -6.55 -10.80 -3.87
C ASP A 47 -6.89 -12.19 -3.33
N GLU A 48 -7.82 -12.88 -3.99
CA GLU A 48 -8.24 -14.23 -3.59
C GLU A 48 -7.09 -15.25 -3.67
N GLU A 49 -6.14 -15.06 -4.60
CA GLU A 49 -4.95 -15.91 -4.70
C GLU A 49 -4.02 -15.73 -3.50
N ALA A 50 -3.88 -14.49 -3.00
CA ALA A 50 -3.15 -14.21 -1.77
C ALA A 50 -3.80 -14.90 -0.56
N LEU A 51 -5.13 -14.81 -0.43
CA LEU A 51 -5.87 -15.49 0.64
C LEU A 51 -5.72 -17.01 0.60
N LYS A 52 -5.68 -17.59 -0.59
CA LYS A 52 -5.44 -19.03 -0.75
C LYS A 52 -4.05 -19.41 -0.26
N ALA A 53 -3.02 -18.70 -0.70
CA ALA A 53 -1.64 -18.93 -0.27
C ALA A 53 -1.47 -18.72 1.24
N ALA A 54 -2.13 -17.70 1.81
CA ALA A 54 -2.10 -17.44 3.24
C ALA A 54 -2.75 -18.57 4.06
N ARG A 55 -3.86 -19.14 3.59
CA ARG A 55 -4.50 -20.30 4.24
C ARG A 55 -3.58 -21.51 4.31
N GLU A 56 -2.83 -21.77 3.22
CA GLU A 56 -1.84 -22.85 3.18
C GLU A 56 -0.68 -22.58 4.13
N ASN A 57 -0.16 -21.34 4.17
CA ASN A 57 0.98 -20.96 5.01
C ASN A 57 0.66 -20.87 6.51
N LEU A 58 -0.61 -20.69 6.86
CA LEU A 58 -1.08 -20.57 8.24
C LEU A 58 -2.03 -21.71 8.65
N GLU A 59 -2.03 -22.84 7.96
CA GLU A 59 -2.95 -23.97 8.21
C GLU A 59 -2.91 -24.51 9.64
N ASN A 60 -1.74 -24.42 10.30
CA ASN A 60 -1.54 -24.90 11.65
C ASN A 60 -2.00 -23.93 12.75
N PHE A 61 -2.57 -22.76 12.39
CA PHE A 61 -2.99 -21.73 13.33
C PHE A 61 -4.52 -21.58 13.31
N PRO A 62 -5.25 -22.14 14.29
CA PRO A 62 -6.71 -22.11 14.31
C PRO A 62 -7.30 -20.72 14.64
N ASN A 63 -6.50 -19.83 15.20
CA ASN A 63 -6.88 -18.49 15.64
C ASN A 63 -6.67 -17.41 14.55
N VAL A 64 -6.81 -17.79 13.27
CA VAL A 64 -6.73 -16.87 12.12
C VAL A 64 -8.08 -16.80 11.40
N LYS A 65 -8.57 -15.58 11.16
CA LYS A 65 -9.72 -15.32 10.28
C LYS A 65 -9.25 -14.69 8.97
N TYR A 66 -9.77 -15.17 7.86
CA TYR A 66 -9.41 -14.69 6.51
C TYR A 66 -10.61 -13.96 5.91
N ILE A 67 -10.40 -12.71 5.50
CA ILE A 67 -11.43 -11.84 4.95
C ILE A 67 -11.04 -11.41 3.54
N HIS A 68 -11.88 -11.74 2.56
CA HIS A 68 -11.74 -11.25 1.20
C HIS A 68 -12.44 -9.90 1.10
N ASP A 69 -11.68 -8.83 1.28
CA ASP A 69 -12.17 -7.44 1.24
C ASP A 69 -10.96 -6.50 1.09
N ASN A 70 -11.23 -5.21 0.92
CA ASN A 70 -10.22 -4.17 0.97
C ASN A 70 -10.06 -3.66 2.41
N HIS A 71 -8.82 -3.43 2.87
CA HIS A 71 -8.53 -2.83 4.17
C HIS A 71 -9.18 -1.44 4.36
N ASP A 72 -9.60 -0.76 3.30
CA ASP A 72 -10.37 0.47 3.37
C ASP A 72 -11.72 0.27 4.10
N ASN A 73 -12.24 -0.95 4.11
CA ASN A 73 -13.47 -1.35 4.77
C ASN A 73 -13.28 -1.84 6.22
N ILE A 74 -12.14 -1.57 6.85
CA ILE A 74 -11.76 -2.12 8.16
C ILE A 74 -12.86 -1.98 9.22
N LYS A 75 -13.53 -0.83 9.31
CA LYS A 75 -14.62 -0.61 10.28
C LYS A 75 -15.75 -1.60 10.07
N LYS A 76 -16.25 -1.72 8.84
CA LYS A 76 -17.32 -2.64 8.47
C LYS A 76 -16.92 -4.10 8.70
N ILE A 77 -15.66 -4.44 8.40
CA ILE A 77 -15.14 -5.79 8.63
C ILE A 77 -15.17 -6.13 10.12
N LEU A 78 -14.71 -5.24 10.98
CA LEU A 78 -14.69 -5.45 12.43
C LEU A 78 -16.11 -5.48 13.01
N GLU A 79 -17.02 -4.61 12.55
CA GLU A 79 -18.44 -4.64 12.91
C GLU A 79 -19.08 -5.98 12.57
N ASN A 80 -18.87 -6.52 11.38
CA ASN A 80 -19.39 -7.83 10.96
C ASN A 80 -18.83 -9.00 11.80
N LEU A 81 -17.66 -8.83 12.39
CA LEU A 81 -17.03 -9.80 13.28
C LEU A 81 -17.44 -9.61 14.75
N ASN A 82 -18.27 -8.60 15.07
CA ASN A 82 -18.60 -8.15 16.42
C ASN A 82 -17.36 -7.79 17.25
N ILE A 83 -16.36 -7.16 16.63
CA ILE A 83 -15.14 -6.70 17.26
C ILE A 83 -15.15 -5.17 17.27
N GLU A 84 -15.19 -4.58 18.44
CA GLU A 84 -15.25 -3.13 18.59
C GLU A 84 -13.87 -2.48 18.32
N LYS A 85 -12.81 -3.04 18.92
CA LYS A 85 -11.44 -2.51 18.86
C LYS A 85 -10.42 -3.62 18.83
N VAL A 86 -9.24 -3.30 18.25
CA VAL A 86 -8.11 -4.23 18.11
C VAL A 86 -6.85 -3.70 18.78
N ASP A 87 -5.94 -4.60 19.15
CA ASP A 87 -4.67 -4.28 19.83
C ASP A 87 -3.61 -3.80 18.84
N GLY A 88 -3.69 -4.17 17.57
CA GLY A 88 -2.78 -3.68 16.55
C GLY A 88 -3.24 -3.93 15.14
N ILE A 89 -2.75 -3.09 14.22
CA ILE A 89 -3.04 -3.17 12.78
C ILE A 89 -1.73 -3.02 12.03
N LEU A 90 -1.51 -3.88 11.05
CA LEU A 90 -0.42 -3.81 10.08
C LEU A 90 -0.99 -3.55 8.69
N LEU A 91 -0.39 -2.62 7.97
CA LEU A 91 -0.58 -2.43 6.53
C LEU A 91 0.79 -2.44 5.84
N ASP A 92 1.03 -3.41 4.96
CA ASP A 92 2.19 -3.48 4.07
C ASP A 92 1.72 -3.08 2.66
N LEU A 93 1.77 -1.77 2.37
CA LEU A 93 1.14 -1.19 1.19
C LEU A 93 1.85 -1.59 -0.11
N GLY A 94 1.17 -1.43 -1.22
CA GLY A 94 1.68 -1.73 -2.55
C GLY A 94 1.38 -3.15 -3.02
N VAL A 95 2.27 -3.71 -3.86
CA VAL A 95 2.08 -5.03 -4.49
C VAL A 95 2.84 -6.12 -3.74
N SER A 96 2.21 -7.27 -3.60
CA SER A 96 2.87 -8.44 -3.03
C SER A 96 3.98 -8.97 -3.95
N SER A 97 4.96 -9.68 -3.38
CA SER A 97 5.99 -10.34 -4.17
C SER A 97 5.38 -11.32 -5.19
N TYR A 98 4.33 -12.05 -4.78
CA TYR A 98 3.60 -12.96 -5.67
C TYR A 98 3.02 -12.23 -6.90
N GLN A 99 2.37 -11.08 -6.70
CA GLN A 99 1.81 -10.29 -7.80
C GLN A 99 2.88 -9.77 -8.78
N LEU A 100 4.09 -9.47 -8.31
CA LEU A 100 5.20 -9.05 -9.16
C LEU A 100 5.84 -10.22 -9.92
N ASP A 101 5.90 -11.40 -9.29
CA ASP A 101 6.57 -12.58 -9.84
C ASP A 101 5.64 -13.36 -10.79
N GLU A 102 4.31 -13.27 -10.58
CA GLU A 102 3.31 -13.86 -11.47
C GLU A 102 3.15 -13.02 -12.74
N ARG A 103 3.79 -13.50 -13.82
CA ARG A 103 3.91 -12.75 -15.08
C ARG A 103 2.56 -12.34 -15.69
N ASN A 104 1.55 -13.19 -15.57
CA ASN A 104 0.23 -12.94 -16.15
C ASN A 104 -0.57 -11.80 -15.47
N ARG A 105 -0.10 -11.28 -14.33
CA ARG A 105 -0.74 -10.18 -13.61
C ARG A 105 -0.40 -8.79 -14.18
N GLY A 106 0.67 -8.65 -14.98
CA GLY A 106 1.05 -7.40 -15.65
C GLY A 106 1.63 -6.29 -14.76
N PHE A 107 1.97 -6.56 -13.50
CA PHE A 107 2.58 -5.56 -12.60
C PHE A 107 4.04 -5.26 -12.95
N SER A 108 4.74 -6.22 -13.55
CA SER A 108 6.14 -6.08 -13.91
C SER A 108 6.31 -5.43 -15.28
N TYR A 109 7.22 -4.46 -15.37
CA TYR A 109 7.69 -3.90 -16.65
C TYR A 109 8.77 -4.77 -17.31
N LEU A 110 9.16 -5.89 -16.68
CA LEU A 110 10.11 -6.85 -17.24
C LEU A 110 9.36 -7.96 -17.97
N GLY A 111 9.78 -8.20 -19.22
CA GLY A 111 9.18 -9.23 -20.06
C GLY A 111 7.90 -8.79 -20.78
N GLU A 112 7.26 -9.75 -21.46
CA GLU A 112 6.03 -9.52 -22.22
C GLU A 112 4.87 -10.24 -21.56
N ASN A 113 3.94 -9.46 -21.00
CA ASN A 113 2.82 -9.95 -20.22
C ASN A 113 1.55 -9.19 -20.61
N LYS A 114 0.38 -9.74 -20.28
CA LYS A 114 -0.90 -9.05 -20.41
C LYS A 114 -0.90 -7.79 -19.54
N LEU A 115 -1.47 -6.70 -20.04
CA LEU A 115 -1.52 -5.41 -19.37
C LEU A 115 -2.77 -5.35 -18.46
N ASP A 116 -2.74 -6.06 -17.32
CA ASP A 116 -3.86 -6.18 -16.38
C ASP A 116 -3.73 -5.25 -15.17
N MET A 117 -2.78 -5.47 -14.30
CA MET A 117 -2.46 -4.74 -13.05
C MET A 117 -3.56 -4.70 -11.99
N ARG A 118 -4.63 -5.50 -12.10
CA ARG A 118 -5.65 -5.57 -11.03
C ARG A 118 -5.13 -6.40 -9.85
N MET A 119 -5.27 -5.91 -8.65
CA MET A 119 -5.06 -6.68 -7.43
C MET A 119 -6.27 -7.58 -7.16
N ASP A 120 -7.48 -7.04 -7.27
CA ASP A 120 -8.73 -7.81 -7.27
C ASP A 120 -9.16 -8.09 -8.72
N LYS A 121 -9.16 -9.37 -9.12
CA LYS A 121 -9.55 -9.78 -10.47
C LYS A 121 -11.04 -9.60 -10.77
N SER A 122 -11.88 -9.39 -9.75
CA SER A 122 -13.31 -9.17 -9.92
C SER A 122 -13.64 -7.75 -10.39
N GLN A 123 -12.74 -6.78 -10.18
CA GLN A 123 -12.93 -5.40 -10.66
C GLN A 123 -12.83 -5.32 -12.19
N GLU A 124 -13.53 -4.35 -12.79
CA GLU A 124 -13.57 -4.20 -14.25
C GLU A 124 -12.35 -3.49 -14.83
N LEU A 125 -11.87 -2.41 -14.16
CA LEU A 125 -10.82 -1.55 -14.68
C LEU A 125 -9.47 -2.25 -14.71
N THR A 126 -8.90 -2.39 -15.91
CA THR A 126 -7.56 -2.95 -16.16
C THR A 126 -6.59 -1.88 -16.65
N ALA A 127 -5.29 -2.15 -16.57
CA ALA A 127 -4.27 -1.27 -17.15
C ALA A 127 -4.41 -1.15 -18.67
N GLU A 128 -4.83 -2.22 -19.36
CA GLU A 128 -5.16 -2.20 -20.78
C GLU A 128 -6.28 -1.18 -21.08
N MET A 129 -7.35 -1.18 -20.27
CA MET A 129 -8.43 -0.21 -20.41
C MET A 129 -7.94 1.23 -20.17
N VAL A 130 -7.16 1.45 -19.12
CA VAL A 130 -6.60 2.78 -18.82
C VAL A 130 -5.83 3.34 -20.01
N VAL A 131 -4.88 2.59 -20.59
CA VAL A 131 -4.05 3.10 -21.69
C VAL A 131 -4.81 3.23 -23.00
N ASN A 132 -5.82 2.39 -23.25
CA ASN A 132 -6.54 2.39 -24.53
C ASN A 132 -7.77 3.31 -24.54
N THR A 133 -8.37 3.65 -23.37
CA THR A 133 -9.65 4.39 -23.36
C THR A 133 -9.55 5.80 -22.74
N TYR A 134 -8.57 6.06 -21.86
CA TYR A 134 -8.48 7.37 -21.24
C TYR A 134 -8.06 8.45 -22.23
N SER A 135 -8.56 9.69 -22.04
CA SER A 135 -8.11 10.83 -22.83
C SER A 135 -6.62 11.10 -22.60
N GLN A 136 -5.96 11.74 -23.57
CA GLN A 136 -4.55 12.13 -23.46
C GLN A 136 -4.30 12.97 -22.20
N GLU A 137 -5.21 13.89 -21.89
CA GLU A 137 -5.12 14.75 -20.71
C GLU A 137 -5.21 13.93 -19.42
N LYS A 138 -6.19 13.02 -19.32
CA LYS A 138 -6.35 12.15 -18.15
C LYS A 138 -5.13 11.25 -17.95
N LEU A 139 -4.59 10.66 -19.03
CA LEU A 139 -3.35 9.88 -18.98
C LEU A 139 -2.17 10.73 -18.48
N ALA A 140 -1.99 11.94 -19.03
CA ALA A 140 -0.92 12.82 -18.59
C ALA A 140 -1.03 13.18 -17.10
N ASN A 141 -2.25 13.45 -16.63
CA ASN A 141 -2.50 13.80 -15.24
C ASN A 141 -2.17 12.64 -14.28
N ILE A 142 -2.68 11.42 -14.54
CA ILE A 142 -2.38 10.28 -13.68
C ILE A 142 -0.89 9.93 -13.67
N ILE A 143 -0.21 9.99 -14.82
CA ILE A 143 1.22 9.72 -14.93
C ILE A 143 2.03 10.80 -14.18
N TYR A 144 1.59 12.04 -14.19
CA TYR A 144 2.22 13.12 -13.44
C TYR A 144 1.96 13.01 -11.93
N GLU A 145 0.70 12.87 -11.52
CA GLU A 145 0.29 12.87 -10.12
C GLU A 145 0.73 11.60 -9.38
N TYR A 146 0.51 10.42 -9.96
CA TYR A 146 0.79 9.13 -9.32
C TYR A 146 2.19 8.58 -9.63
N GLY A 147 2.76 8.95 -10.77
CA GLY A 147 4.11 8.54 -11.15
C GLY A 147 5.18 9.56 -10.77
N GLU A 148 4.81 10.81 -10.46
CA GLU A 148 5.73 11.93 -10.33
C GLU A 148 6.67 12.03 -11.57
N GLU A 149 6.10 11.69 -12.78
CA GLU A 149 6.85 11.58 -14.04
C GLU A 149 6.77 12.90 -14.83
N ARG A 150 7.92 13.51 -15.04
CA ARG A 150 8.05 14.83 -15.71
C ARG A 150 7.68 14.78 -17.20
N PHE A 151 7.89 13.63 -17.83
CA PHE A 151 7.58 13.41 -19.25
C PHE A 151 6.15 12.92 -19.49
N SER A 152 5.26 13.03 -18.49
CA SER A 152 3.89 12.53 -18.51
C SER A 152 3.10 12.93 -19.75
N ARG A 153 3.20 14.20 -20.17
CA ARG A 153 2.51 14.70 -21.38
C ARG A 153 3.00 14.04 -22.67
N GLN A 154 4.33 13.83 -22.78
CA GLN A 154 4.92 13.19 -23.96
C GLN A 154 4.59 11.70 -24.00
N ILE A 155 4.61 11.03 -22.85
CA ILE A 155 4.23 9.61 -22.70
C ILE A 155 2.75 9.44 -23.09
N ALA A 156 1.85 10.25 -22.53
CA ALA A 156 0.42 10.21 -22.82
C ALA A 156 0.13 10.45 -24.31
N LYS A 157 0.79 11.44 -24.92
CA LYS A 157 0.69 11.70 -26.36
C LYS A 157 1.08 10.48 -27.19
N ASN A 158 2.23 9.87 -26.88
CA ASN A 158 2.73 8.71 -27.61
C ASN A 158 1.85 7.46 -27.41
N ILE A 159 1.29 7.26 -26.21
CA ILE A 159 0.30 6.22 -25.95
C ILE A 159 -0.92 6.41 -26.87
N CYS A 160 -1.47 7.63 -26.94
CA CYS A 160 -2.62 7.92 -27.82
C CYS A 160 -2.31 7.69 -29.30
N ILE A 161 -1.15 8.11 -29.79
CA ILE A 161 -0.74 7.88 -31.20
C ILE A 161 -0.57 6.38 -31.50
N GLU A 162 -0.02 5.61 -30.60
CA GLU A 162 0.21 4.18 -30.83
C GLU A 162 -1.07 3.37 -30.76
N ARG A 163 -1.99 3.66 -29.82
CA ARG A 163 -3.25 2.94 -29.71
C ARG A 163 -4.22 3.18 -30.89
N GLU A 164 -4.10 4.33 -31.59
CA GLU A 164 -4.85 4.58 -32.83
C GLU A 164 -4.45 3.62 -33.97
N LYS A 165 -3.21 3.10 -33.94
CA LYS A 165 -2.73 2.11 -34.92
C LYS A 165 -3.16 0.69 -34.52
N ASN A 166 -2.90 0.31 -33.29
CA ASN A 166 -3.24 -0.98 -32.70
C ASN A 166 -3.41 -0.85 -31.19
N PRO A 167 -4.37 -1.54 -30.56
CA PRO A 167 -4.53 -1.55 -29.11
C PRO A 167 -3.23 -1.98 -28.41
N ILE A 168 -2.94 -1.33 -27.28
CA ILE A 168 -1.77 -1.65 -26.44
C ILE A 168 -2.20 -2.72 -25.45
N GLN A 169 -1.81 -3.97 -25.68
CA GLN A 169 -2.27 -5.13 -24.92
C GLN A 169 -1.21 -5.74 -23.99
N THR A 170 0.08 -5.42 -24.22
CA THR A 170 1.17 -6.02 -23.48
C THR A 170 2.01 -4.99 -22.74
N THR A 171 2.60 -5.42 -21.61
CA THR A 171 3.54 -4.62 -20.82
C THR A 171 4.73 -4.20 -21.67
N LYS A 172 5.27 -5.08 -22.51
CA LYS A 172 6.39 -4.80 -23.41
C LYS A 172 6.09 -3.65 -24.37
N LYS A 173 4.90 -3.68 -25.02
CA LYS A 173 4.50 -2.60 -25.94
C LYS A 173 4.41 -1.26 -25.20
N LEU A 174 3.87 -1.24 -24.00
CA LEU A 174 3.80 -0.04 -23.17
C LEU A 174 5.20 0.46 -22.79
N VAL A 175 6.12 -0.44 -22.39
CA VAL A 175 7.52 -0.09 -22.09
C VAL A 175 8.20 0.57 -23.28
N GLU A 176 8.09 -0.01 -24.49
CA GLU A 176 8.66 0.56 -25.72
C GLU A 176 8.17 1.98 -25.99
N ILE A 177 6.89 2.25 -25.74
CA ILE A 177 6.30 3.59 -25.91
C ILE A 177 6.90 4.57 -24.88
N ILE A 178 7.01 4.15 -23.63
CA ILE A 178 7.56 4.98 -22.55
C ILE A 178 9.04 5.31 -22.84
N GLU A 179 9.85 4.31 -23.18
CA GLU A 179 11.27 4.50 -23.48
C GLU A 179 11.52 5.48 -24.63
N ARG A 180 10.71 5.41 -25.68
CA ARG A 180 10.77 6.38 -26.80
C ARG A 180 10.32 7.78 -26.41
N SER A 181 9.52 7.92 -25.35
CA SER A 181 8.97 9.19 -24.87
C SER A 181 9.93 9.98 -24.00
N ILE A 182 10.91 9.30 -23.38
CA ILE A 182 11.88 9.88 -22.45
C ILE A 182 13.24 10.00 -23.13
N PRO A 183 13.89 11.18 -23.14
CA PRO A 183 15.21 11.33 -23.70
C PRO A 183 16.22 10.36 -23.04
N LYS A 184 17.08 9.72 -23.83
CA LYS A 184 18.08 8.75 -23.33
C LYS A 184 18.93 9.30 -22.17
N SER A 185 19.31 10.58 -22.23
CA SER A 185 20.07 11.27 -21.17
C SER A 185 19.30 11.41 -19.83
N LYS A 186 18.01 11.12 -19.80
CA LYS A 186 17.14 11.20 -18.62
C LYS A 186 16.63 9.82 -18.14
N GLN A 187 17.17 8.74 -18.70
CA GLN A 187 16.83 7.36 -18.33
C GLN A 187 17.80 6.72 -17.32
N ASN A 188 18.68 7.53 -16.70
CA ASN A 188 19.78 7.02 -15.86
C ASN A 188 19.37 6.67 -14.42
N ASP A 189 18.16 7.08 -13.97
CA ASP A 189 17.67 6.87 -12.60
C ASP A 189 16.75 5.63 -12.50
N GLY A 190 17.26 4.46 -12.88
CA GLY A 190 16.49 3.23 -12.90
C GLY A 190 15.71 3.02 -14.20
N HIS A 191 14.83 2.03 -14.22
CA HIS A 191 14.07 1.69 -15.42
C HIS A 191 13.05 2.79 -15.78
N PRO A 192 13.06 3.32 -17.03
CA PRO A 192 12.20 4.47 -17.41
C PRO A 192 10.70 4.23 -17.28
N ALA A 193 10.27 2.97 -17.41
CA ALA A 193 8.86 2.63 -17.26
C ALA A 193 8.38 2.59 -15.79
N LYS A 194 9.28 2.55 -14.80
CA LYS A 194 8.92 2.35 -13.37
C LYS A 194 7.83 3.30 -12.90
N ARG A 195 7.98 4.61 -13.16
CA ARG A 195 7.06 5.66 -12.70
C ARG A 195 5.70 5.57 -13.38
N THR A 196 5.69 5.31 -14.68
CA THR A 196 4.44 5.18 -15.45
C THR A 196 3.69 3.92 -15.05
N PHE A 197 4.36 2.79 -14.82
CA PHE A 197 3.75 1.56 -14.33
C PHE A 197 3.15 1.77 -12.94
N GLN A 198 3.87 2.43 -12.03
CA GLN A 198 3.34 2.82 -10.73
C GLN A 198 2.07 3.67 -10.87
N ALA A 199 2.08 4.65 -11.74
CA ALA A 199 0.92 5.54 -11.94
C ALA A 199 -0.33 4.79 -12.43
N ILE A 200 -0.16 3.92 -13.43
CA ILE A 200 -1.25 3.11 -13.97
C ILE A 200 -1.76 2.12 -12.90
N ARG A 201 -0.86 1.47 -12.15
CA ARG A 201 -1.21 0.57 -11.06
C ARG A 201 -2.06 1.27 -10.00
N ILE A 202 -1.63 2.45 -9.55
CA ILE A 202 -2.35 3.27 -8.57
C ILE A 202 -3.75 3.64 -9.09
N GLU A 203 -3.87 4.03 -10.36
CA GLU A 203 -5.18 4.36 -10.96
C GLU A 203 -6.09 3.13 -11.06
N VAL A 204 -5.55 1.97 -11.48
CA VAL A 204 -6.31 0.72 -11.60
C VAL A 204 -6.85 0.26 -10.26
N ASN A 205 -6.06 0.39 -9.18
CA ASN A 205 -6.38 -0.17 -7.87
C ASN A 205 -6.87 0.87 -6.85
N ASP A 206 -6.99 2.14 -7.25
CA ASP A 206 -7.38 3.29 -6.40
C ASP A 206 -6.61 3.35 -5.07
N GLU A 207 -5.26 3.17 -5.14
CA GLU A 207 -4.43 2.96 -3.96
C GLU A 207 -4.25 4.21 -3.07
N ILE A 208 -4.36 5.41 -3.64
CA ILE A 208 -3.98 6.65 -2.94
C ILE A 208 -5.17 7.45 -2.42
N LYS A 209 -6.26 7.55 -3.21
CA LYS A 209 -7.40 8.40 -2.85
C LYS A 209 -8.02 8.02 -1.49
N PRO A 210 -8.29 6.73 -1.20
CA PRO A 210 -8.87 6.33 0.08
C PRO A 210 -7.87 6.33 1.24
N LEU A 211 -6.56 6.18 0.96
CA LEU A 211 -5.53 5.83 1.94
C LEU A 211 -5.52 6.75 3.19
N TYR A 212 -5.65 8.07 2.99
CA TYR A 212 -5.68 9.00 4.11
C TYR A 212 -6.83 8.70 5.09
N ASN A 213 -8.03 8.44 4.56
CA ASN A 213 -9.21 8.12 5.36
C ASN A 213 -9.12 6.72 5.96
N THR A 214 -8.54 5.77 5.24
CA THR A 214 -8.26 4.43 5.73
C THR A 214 -7.35 4.44 6.95
N VAL A 215 -6.27 5.22 6.91
CA VAL A 215 -5.37 5.38 8.07
C VAL A 215 -6.12 5.95 9.28
N LYS A 216 -6.99 6.94 9.09
CA LYS A 216 -7.84 7.48 10.17
C LYS A 216 -8.79 6.42 10.72
N ALA A 217 -9.45 5.66 9.85
CA ALA A 217 -10.33 4.56 10.23
C ALA A 217 -9.57 3.49 11.05
N CYS A 218 -8.36 3.12 10.63
CA CYS A 218 -7.50 2.20 11.39
C CYS A 218 -7.21 2.74 12.80
N ILE A 219 -6.81 4.02 12.93
CA ILE A 219 -6.54 4.63 14.24
C ILE A 219 -7.78 4.61 15.13
N GLU A 220 -8.97 4.86 14.57
CA GLU A 220 -10.22 4.80 15.31
C GLU A 220 -10.57 3.37 15.77
N CYS A 221 -10.16 2.33 15.05
CA CYS A 221 -10.36 0.93 15.40
C CYS A 221 -9.39 0.41 16.47
N LEU A 222 -8.35 1.14 16.84
CA LEU A 222 -7.40 0.72 17.88
C LEU A 222 -7.98 0.89 19.29
N LYS A 223 -7.61 -0.04 20.18
CA LYS A 223 -7.69 0.13 21.64
C LYS A 223 -6.68 1.17 22.11
N GLU A 224 -6.80 1.62 23.37
CA GLU A 224 -5.75 2.37 24.05
C GLU A 224 -4.46 1.51 24.08
N GLU A 225 -3.30 2.16 23.86
CA GLU A 225 -1.99 1.53 23.65
C GLU A 225 -1.89 0.62 22.41
N GLY A 226 -2.96 0.49 21.63
CA GLY A 226 -2.94 -0.25 20.38
C GLY A 226 -2.08 0.47 19.32
N ARG A 227 -1.43 -0.29 18.43
CA ARG A 227 -0.48 0.26 17.46
C ARG A 227 -0.89 0.01 16.02
N LEU A 228 -0.68 1.04 15.19
CA LEU A 228 -0.79 0.97 13.74
C LEU A 228 0.60 1.06 13.13
N CYS A 229 1.02 -0.01 12.47
CA CYS A 229 2.26 -0.10 11.71
C CYS A 229 1.93 -0.06 10.22
N ILE A 230 2.53 0.89 9.48
CA ILE A 230 2.33 0.99 8.02
C ILE A 230 3.67 1.04 7.32
N ILE A 231 3.88 0.12 6.37
CA ILE A 231 5.00 0.13 5.44
C ILE A 231 4.52 0.78 4.15
N THR A 232 5.29 1.72 3.63
CA THR A 232 5.05 2.42 2.37
C THR A 232 6.24 2.25 1.44
N PHE A 233 6.03 2.24 0.11
CA PHE A 233 7.09 2.01 -0.89
C PHE A 233 7.32 3.21 -1.82
N HIS A 234 6.47 4.21 -1.80
CA HIS A 234 6.66 5.44 -2.57
C HIS A 234 6.20 6.70 -1.83
N SER A 235 6.59 7.86 -2.38
CA SER A 235 6.39 9.19 -1.78
C SER A 235 4.94 9.53 -1.47
N LEU A 236 4.00 9.13 -2.32
CA LEU A 236 2.58 9.46 -2.17
C LEU A 236 1.95 8.71 -0.98
N GLU A 237 2.22 7.41 -0.84
CA GLU A 237 1.79 6.63 0.33
C GLU A 237 2.37 7.22 1.62
N ASP A 238 3.70 7.43 1.66
CA ASP A 238 4.40 7.97 2.84
C ASP A 238 3.84 9.33 3.24
N ARG A 239 3.49 10.17 2.26
CA ARG A 239 2.88 11.50 2.49
C ARG A 239 1.47 11.38 3.07
N ALA A 240 0.63 10.50 2.52
CA ALA A 240 -0.73 10.27 3.00
C ALA A 240 -0.72 9.76 4.45
N VAL A 241 0.07 8.73 4.74
CA VAL A 241 0.22 8.17 6.09
C VAL A 241 0.76 9.20 7.08
N LYS A 242 1.84 9.92 6.71
CA LYS A 242 2.41 10.97 7.55
C LYS A 242 1.38 12.05 7.90
N ASN A 243 0.61 12.51 6.93
CA ASN A 243 -0.38 13.56 7.14
C ASN A 243 -1.50 13.09 8.07
N ALA A 244 -2.01 11.86 7.88
CA ALA A 244 -3.02 11.28 8.75
C ALA A 244 -2.52 11.13 10.20
N TYR A 245 -1.27 10.69 10.40
CA TYR A 245 -0.66 10.57 11.73
C TYR A 245 -0.45 11.92 12.40
N ILE A 246 -0.05 12.95 11.64
CA ILE A 246 0.12 14.33 12.18
C ILE A 246 -1.24 14.88 12.61
N GLU A 247 -2.29 14.67 11.84
CA GLU A 247 -3.65 15.07 12.22
C GLU A 247 -4.11 14.32 13.47
N ALA A 248 -3.96 12.99 13.50
CA ALA A 248 -4.36 12.17 14.64
C ALA A 248 -3.59 12.47 15.92
N LYS A 249 -2.32 12.90 15.81
CA LYS A 249 -1.54 13.39 16.94
C LYS A 249 -2.13 14.65 17.58
N GLY A 250 -3.02 15.36 16.87
CA GLY A 250 -3.62 16.58 17.38
C GLY A 250 -2.65 17.75 17.35
N LYS A 251 -2.32 18.26 16.16
CA LYS A 251 -1.50 19.46 16.06
C LYS A 251 -2.29 20.69 16.54
N CYS A 252 -1.87 21.27 17.65
CA CYS A 252 -2.38 22.56 18.09
C CYS A 252 -2.08 23.62 17.01
N THR A 253 -3.11 24.37 16.62
CA THR A 253 -3.03 25.49 15.64
C THR A 253 -3.07 26.84 16.32
N CYS A 254 -3.11 26.88 17.65
CA CYS A 254 -3.08 28.15 18.43
C CYS A 254 -1.74 28.83 18.24
N PRO A 255 -1.71 30.18 18.30
CA PRO A 255 -0.49 30.96 18.48
C PRO A 255 0.30 30.47 19.71
N SER A 256 1.63 30.44 19.59
CA SER A 256 2.51 29.92 20.65
C SER A 256 2.54 30.72 21.94
N ASP A 257 2.04 31.94 21.89
CA ASP A 257 1.95 32.89 23.00
C ASP A 257 0.64 32.79 23.81
N LEU A 258 -0.30 31.96 23.37
CA LEU A 258 -1.52 31.72 24.13
C LEU A 258 -1.24 30.84 25.36
N PRO A 259 -1.69 31.26 26.58
CA PRO A 259 -1.47 30.51 27.80
C PRO A 259 -2.22 29.16 27.84
N TYR A 260 -3.29 29.04 27.06
CA TYR A 260 -4.10 27.82 26.96
C TYR A 260 -4.47 27.49 25.49
N CYS A 261 -4.53 26.21 25.16
CA CYS A 261 -5.00 25.76 23.85
C CYS A 261 -6.52 25.99 23.73
N VAL A 262 -6.93 26.75 22.71
CA VAL A 262 -8.35 27.04 22.41
C VAL A 262 -8.83 26.43 21.10
N CYS A 263 -7.95 25.77 20.33
CA CYS A 263 -8.32 25.17 19.04
C CYS A 263 -9.10 23.87 19.16
N GLY A 264 -9.23 23.31 20.39
CA GLY A 264 -9.94 22.05 20.60
C GLY A 264 -9.26 20.82 19.98
N ALA A 265 -8.01 20.94 19.55
CA ALA A 265 -7.25 19.81 18.99
C ALA A 265 -7.15 18.70 20.03
N LYS A 266 -7.84 17.58 19.77
CA LYS A 266 -7.75 16.36 20.60
C LYS A 266 -6.70 15.44 19.99
N SER A 267 -5.70 15.07 20.79
CA SER A 267 -4.77 14.01 20.40
C SER A 267 -5.47 12.66 20.51
N LEU A 268 -5.39 11.88 19.45
CA LEU A 268 -5.83 10.48 19.44
C LEU A 268 -4.68 9.52 19.77
N GLY A 269 -3.43 10.03 19.81
CA GLY A 269 -2.29 9.19 20.04
C GLY A 269 -0.96 9.89 19.77
N LYS A 270 0.10 9.11 19.72
CA LYS A 270 1.46 9.58 19.49
C LYS A 270 2.13 8.85 18.33
N ILE A 271 2.98 9.58 17.59
CA ILE A 271 3.86 9.00 16.57
C ILE A 271 5.09 8.43 17.30
N ILE A 272 5.31 7.11 17.19
CA ILE A 272 6.41 6.43 17.88
C ILE A 272 7.75 6.78 17.22
N ASN A 273 7.81 6.79 15.89
CA ASN A 273 9.02 7.11 15.15
C ASN A 273 8.83 8.36 14.27
N ASN A 274 9.39 9.48 14.69
CA ASN A 274 9.28 10.77 13.94
C ASN A 274 9.89 10.67 12.53
N LYS A 275 11.00 9.94 12.37
CA LYS A 275 11.57 9.57 11.06
C LYS A 275 11.12 8.15 10.73
N PRO A 276 10.82 7.85 9.46
CA PRO A 276 10.48 6.48 9.09
C PRO A 276 11.67 5.55 9.37
N ILE A 277 11.38 4.34 9.83
CA ILE A 277 12.37 3.26 9.86
C ILE A 277 12.54 2.78 8.43
N ILE A 278 13.78 2.59 8.00
CA ILE A 278 14.14 2.10 6.66
C ILE A 278 14.84 0.75 6.80
N ALA A 279 14.77 -0.07 5.75
CA ALA A 279 15.44 -1.36 5.72
C ALA A 279 16.97 -1.20 5.89
N THR A 280 17.60 -2.15 6.57
CA THR A 280 19.06 -2.16 6.74
C THR A 280 19.76 -2.37 5.39
N LYS A 281 21.05 -2.07 5.32
CA LYS A 281 21.83 -2.28 4.08
C LYS A 281 21.88 -3.76 3.69
N GLU A 282 21.97 -4.63 4.68
CA GLU A 282 21.98 -6.09 4.52
C GLU A 282 20.64 -6.54 3.92
N GLU A 283 19.52 -6.13 4.51
CA GLU A 283 18.18 -6.45 3.97
C GLU A 283 17.98 -5.91 2.54
N GLN A 284 18.50 -4.70 2.24
CA GLN A 284 18.42 -4.14 0.89
C GLN A 284 19.26 -4.90 -0.15
N GLN A 285 20.31 -5.60 0.27
CA GLN A 285 21.12 -6.47 -0.60
C GLN A 285 20.41 -7.79 -0.88
N GLU A 286 19.82 -8.40 0.15
CA GLU A 286 19.08 -9.66 0.05
C GLU A 286 17.72 -9.48 -0.65
N ASN A 287 17.01 -8.39 -0.32
CA ASN A 287 15.73 -8.03 -0.89
C ASN A 287 15.75 -6.61 -1.49
N SER A 288 16.02 -6.52 -2.79
CA SER A 288 16.09 -5.23 -3.49
C SER A 288 14.78 -4.42 -3.45
N ARG A 289 13.62 -5.07 -3.17
CA ARG A 289 12.30 -4.45 -3.04
C ARG A 289 12.19 -3.63 -1.76
N SER A 290 12.97 -3.95 -0.73
CA SER A 290 13.00 -3.22 0.55
C SER A 290 13.67 -1.84 0.46
N LYS A 291 14.39 -1.52 -0.62
CA LYS A 291 15.14 -0.25 -0.78
C LYS A 291 14.29 1.01 -0.60
N SER A 292 13.04 0.96 -0.99
CA SER A 292 12.10 2.07 -0.88
C SER A 292 11.15 1.97 0.32
N ALA A 293 11.20 0.87 1.07
CA ALA A 293 10.34 0.61 2.21
C ALA A 293 10.57 1.61 3.35
N LYS A 294 9.48 2.13 3.92
CA LYS A 294 9.47 3.06 5.04
C LYS A 294 8.39 2.64 6.03
N LEU A 295 8.78 2.26 7.24
CA LEU A 295 7.85 1.93 8.30
C LEU A 295 7.53 3.15 9.16
N ARG A 296 6.24 3.40 9.39
CA ARG A 296 5.71 4.39 10.34
C ARG A 296 4.84 3.71 11.37
N ILE A 297 4.96 4.13 12.63
CA ILE A 297 4.27 3.54 13.77
C ILE A 297 3.53 4.65 14.53
N PHE A 298 2.25 4.41 14.79
CA PHE A 298 1.39 5.25 15.62
C PHE A 298 0.84 4.43 16.79
N GLU A 299 0.75 5.01 17.97
CA GLU A 299 0.15 4.40 19.16
C GLU A 299 -1.02 5.24 19.63
N LYS A 300 -2.15 4.59 19.85
CA LYS A 300 -3.39 5.18 20.40
C LYS A 300 -3.22 5.51 21.87
N ILE A 301 -3.81 6.64 22.36
CA ILE A 301 -3.92 7.01 23.76
C ILE A 301 -5.37 7.06 24.20
#